data_d907b5d16bbd63c23836aeea1fb0288a
#
_entry.id   d907b5d16bbd63c23836aeea1fb0288a
#
_cell.length_a   1.000
_cell.length_b   1.000
_cell.length_c   1.000
_cell.angle_alpha   90.00
_cell.angle_beta   90.00
_cell.angle_gamma   90.00
#
_symmetry.space_group_name_H-M   'P 1'
#
loop_
_entity.id
_entity.type
_entity.pdbx_description
1 polymer ?
#
loop_
_entity_poly.entity_id
_entity_poly.type
_entity_poly.pdbx_seq_one_letter_code
_entity_poly.pdbx_strand_id
1 'polypeptide(L)'
;MPASRLHLVRHGEVHNPDRVLYGRLPDYHLSAAGQLMAKAAAEYVLGLGRPIAELRTSPLERTRESVQPFMDALHMEAVLDPRLLEPTNVFEGTRMRRALRDPRNWRHLRRPSIPSWGEPYASIVARMRAVMDERWDAVPSGDLVFVSHQAPIWITHLAVAGLPLRHDPRTRRCALSSVTSFVRDDDGWHEVGYAEPAAGGVDLGAV
;
A
#
# COMPACT_ATOMS: atom_id res chain seq x y z
N MET A 1 -24.52 -11.06 -3.69
CA MET A 1 -24.01 -9.72 -4.09
C MET A 1 -22.50 -9.83 -4.00
N PRO A 2 -21.72 -9.18 -4.86
CA PRO A 2 -20.25 -9.19 -4.77
C PRO A 2 -19.78 -8.59 -3.43
N ALA A 3 -18.46 -8.46 -3.24
CA ALA A 3 -17.87 -7.81 -2.08
C ALA A 3 -18.55 -6.46 -1.79
N SER A 4 -18.52 -6.01 -0.56
CA SER A 4 -19.24 -4.78 -0.14
C SER A 4 -18.32 -3.57 -0.05
N ARG A 5 -17.04 -3.80 0.31
CA ARG A 5 -16.00 -2.77 0.40
C ARG A 5 -14.61 -3.39 0.27
N LEU A 6 -13.69 -2.63 -0.26
CA LEU A 6 -12.28 -2.99 -0.30
C LEU A 6 -11.48 -1.98 0.52
N HIS A 7 -10.67 -2.46 1.46
CA HIS A 7 -9.75 -1.66 2.25
C HIS A 7 -8.31 -1.92 1.78
N LEU A 8 -7.66 -0.91 1.22
CA LEU A 8 -6.22 -0.93 0.96
C LEU A 8 -5.49 -0.37 2.18
N VAL A 9 -4.68 -1.18 2.83
CA VAL A 9 -3.94 -0.83 4.04
C VAL A 9 -2.46 -0.73 3.70
N ARG A 10 -1.82 0.40 4.01
CA ARG A 10 -0.37 0.52 3.91
C ARG A 10 0.29 -0.17 5.09
N HIS A 11 1.43 -0.84 4.86
CA HIS A 11 2.24 -1.42 5.94
C HIS A 11 2.66 -0.38 6.99
N GLY A 12 2.96 -0.83 8.20
CA GLY A 12 3.48 -0.04 9.31
C GLY A 12 4.92 0.44 9.10
N GLU A 13 5.44 1.17 10.08
CA GLU A 13 6.83 1.64 10.06
C GLU A 13 7.81 0.47 9.99
N VAL A 14 8.86 0.66 9.19
CA VAL A 14 9.93 -0.33 8.98
C VAL A 14 11.16 0.06 9.78
N HIS A 15 11.82 -0.94 10.39
CA HIS A 15 13.14 -0.76 10.98
C HIS A 15 14.18 -0.48 9.89
N ASN A 16 14.54 0.79 9.70
CA ASN A 16 15.45 1.26 8.65
C ASN A 16 16.41 2.33 9.20
N PRO A 17 17.35 1.94 10.09
CA PRO A 17 18.27 2.90 10.72
C PRO A 17 19.17 3.60 9.71
N ASP A 18 19.48 2.96 8.59
CA ASP A 18 20.32 3.53 7.54
C ASP A 18 19.58 4.49 6.60
N ARG A 19 18.27 4.58 6.69
CA ARG A 19 17.42 5.44 5.86
C ARG A 19 17.67 5.25 4.36
N VAL A 20 17.76 3.99 3.93
CA VAL A 20 17.87 3.61 2.52
C VAL A 20 16.49 3.44 1.90
N LEU A 21 16.38 3.64 0.60
CA LEU A 21 15.20 3.25 -0.15
C LEU A 21 15.17 1.72 -0.26
N TYR A 22 14.37 1.06 0.56
CA TYR A 22 14.34 -0.39 0.63
C TYR A 22 13.49 -1.05 -0.47
N GLY A 23 12.53 -0.34 -1.10
CA GLY A 23 11.76 -0.86 -2.24
C GLY A 23 11.28 -2.30 -2.08
N ARG A 24 11.83 -3.23 -2.86
CA ARG A 24 11.54 -4.67 -2.78
C ARG A 24 12.62 -5.48 -2.06
N LEU A 25 13.61 -4.84 -1.47
CA LEU A 25 14.67 -5.54 -0.74
C LEU A 25 14.08 -6.38 0.40
N PRO A 26 14.62 -7.60 0.63
CA PRO A 26 14.23 -8.46 1.75
C PRO A 26 14.76 -7.93 3.08
N ASP A 27 14.36 -8.56 4.17
CA ASP A 27 14.83 -8.31 5.54
C ASP A 27 14.49 -6.92 6.10
N TYR A 28 13.47 -6.26 5.50
CA TYR A 28 12.91 -5.01 6.02
C TYR A 28 11.62 -5.28 6.80
N HIS A 29 11.80 -5.61 8.09
CA HIS A 29 10.75 -5.92 9.06
C HIS A 29 10.14 -4.65 9.66
N LEU A 30 8.95 -4.77 10.25
CA LEU A 30 8.36 -3.68 11.02
C LEU A 30 9.22 -3.33 12.23
N SER A 31 9.27 -2.04 12.58
CA SER A 31 9.73 -1.60 13.89
C SER A 31 8.69 -1.95 14.98
N ALA A 32 9.05 -1.82 16.25
CA ALA A 32 8.09 -1.95 17.35
C ALA A 32 6.92 -0.95 17.20
N ALA A 33 7.19 0.27 16.75
CA ALA A 33 6.16 1.26 16.43
C ALA A 33 5.31 0.80 15.25
N GLY A 34 5.92 0.22 14.21
CA GLY A 34 5.22 -0.32 13.05
C GLY A 34 4.25 -1.45 13.39
N GLN A 35 4.59 -2.30 14.36
CA GLN A 35 3.69 -3.34 14.85
C GLN A 35 2.46 -2.74 15.56
N LEU A 36 2.64 -1.71 16.37
CA LEU A 36 1.54 -0.98 17.00
C LEU A 36 0.66 -0.25 15.97
N MET A 37 1.28 0.33 14.95
CA MET A 37 0.55 0.96 13.84
C MET A 37 -0.29 -0.06 13.07
N ALA A 38 0.25 -1.24 12.78
CA ALA A 38 -0.47 -2.32 12.10
C ALA A 38 -1.68 -2.79 12.93
N LYS A 39 -1.50 -2.92 14.26
CA LYS A 39 -2.57 -3.25 15.18
C LYS A 39 -3.67 -2.19 15.17
N ALA A 40 -3.33 -0.89 15.21
CA ALA A 40 -4.30 0.19 15.15
C ALA A 40 -5.09 0.19 13.83
N ALA A 41 -4.45 -0.14 12.69
CA ALA A 41 -5.15 -0.29 11.42
C ALA A 41 -6.15 -1.46 11.45
N ALA A 42 -5.77 -2.59 12.04
CA ALA A 42 -6.66 -3.73 12.20
C ALA A 42 -7.84 -3.39 13.11
N GLU A 43 -7.60 -2.80 14.27
CA GLU A 43 -8.65 -2.37 15.20
C GLU A 43 -9.64 -1.39 14.55
N TYR A 44 -9.13 -0.45 13.76
CA TYR A 44 -9.99 0.49 13.01
C TYR A 44 -10.92 -0.23 12.03
N VAL A 45 -10.37 -1.08 11.15
CA VAL A 45 -11.17 -1.77 10.13
C VAL A 45 -12.17 -2.73 10.78
N LEU A 46 -11.76 -3.50 11.78
CA LEU A 46 -12.63 -4.44 12.51
C LEU A 46 -13.70 -3.69 13.31
N GLY A 47 -13.36 -2.51 13.85
CA GLY A 47 -14.28 -1.63 14.58
C GLY A 47 -15.40 -1.06 13.71
N LEU A 48 -15.32 -1.15 12.36
CA LEU A 48 -16.42 -0.81 11.46
C LEU A 48 -17.60 -1.79 11.58
N GLY A 49 -17.42 -2.93 12.26
CA GLY A 49 -18.48 -3.92 12.52
C GLY A 49 -18.97 -4.65 11.27
N ARG A 50 -18.14 -4.70 10.21
CA ARG A 50 -18.48 -5.32 8.93
C ARG A 50 -17.76 -6.66 8.80
N PRO A 51 -18.40 -7.72 8.25
CA PRO A 51 -17.74 -9.01 8.07
C PRO A 51 -16.61 -8.88 7.04
N ILE A 52 -15.42 -9.38 7.39
CA ILE A 52 -14.29 -9.49 6.47
C ILE A 52 -14.35 -10.86 5.81
N ALA A 53 -14.37 -10.89 4.49
CA ALA A 53 -14.46 -12.10 3.70
C ALA A 53 -13.10 -12.63 3.22
N GLU A 54 -12.12 -11.74 3.04
CA GLU A 54 -10.80 -12.14 2.54
C GLU A 54 -9.71 -11.18 3.00
N LEU A 55 -8.54 -11.76 3.34
CA LEU A 55 -7.30 -11.06 3.60
C LEU A 55 -6.29 -11.36 2.49
N ARG A 56 -5.70 -10.32 1.90
CA ARG A 56 -4.57 -10.45 0.98
C ARG A 56 -3.43 -9.52 1.39
N THR A 57 -2.22 -9.95 1.09
CA THR A 57 -1.03 -9.15 1.39
C THR A 57 0.03 -9.29 0.32
N SER A 58 0.79 -8.24 0.11
CA SER A 58 2.06 -8.31 -0.62
C SER A 58 2.99 -9.34 0.03
N PRO A 59 3.84 -10.05 -0.75
CA PRO A 59 4.76 -11.06 -0.20
C PRO A 59 5.88 -10.52 0.71
N LEU A 60 6.11 -9.19 0.77
CA LEU A 60 7.22 -8.61 1.54
C LEU A 60 6.96 -8.69 3.05
N GLU A 61 8.03 -8.87 3.84
CA GLU A 61 8.00 -9.14 5.28
C GLU A 61 7.12 -8.11 6.02
N ARG A 62 7.37 -6.83 5.82
CA ARG A 62 6.63 -5.73 6.46
C ARG A 62 5.12 -5.74 6.22
N THR A 63 4.68 -6.22 5.03
CA THR A 63 3.25 -6.34 4.73
C THR A 63 2.65 -7.61 5.33
N ARG A 64 3.41 -8.71 5.36
CA ARG A 64 3.01 -9.94 6.05
C ARG A 64 2.87 -9.72 7.56
N GLU A 65 3.79 -8.95 8.16
CA GLU A 65 3.71 -8.55 9.56
C GLU A 65 2.55 -7.57 9.80
N SER A 66 2.26 -6.68 8.85
CA SER A 66 1.15 -5.74 8.99
C SER A 66 -0.23 -6.39 8.87
N VAL A 67 -0.36 -7.51 8.16
CA VAL A 67 -1.63 -8.24 8.09
C VAL A 67 -1.86 -9.15 9.29
N GLN A 68 -0.82 -9.49 10.07
CA GLN A 68 -0.89 -10.43 11.18
C GLN A 68 -1.99 -10.08 12.21
N PRO A 69 -2.17 -8.81 12.67
CA PRO A 69 -3.23 -8.47 13.60
C PRO A 69 -4.66 -8.77 13.08
N PHE A 70 -4.86 -8.69 11.75
CA PHE A 70 -6.13 -9.09 11.14
C PHE A 70 -6.30 -10.60 11.17
N MET A 71 -5.24 -11.35 10.82
CA MET A 71 -5.26 -12.83 10.82
C MET A 71 -5.58 -13.37 12.23
N ASP A 72 -4.93 -12.82 13.25
CA ASP A 72 -5.12 -13.22 14.66
C ASP A 72 -6.56 -12.95 15.14
N ALA A 73 -7.09 -11.76 14.84
CA ALA A 73 -8.42 -11.36 15.29
C ALA A 73 -9.56 -12.11 14.57
N LEU A 74 -9.36 -12.45 13.30
CA LEU A 74 -10.38 -13.10 12.47
C LEU A 74 -10.22 -14.62 12.40
N HIS A 75 -9.11 -15.17 12.88
CA HIS A 75 -8.71 -16.57 12.68
C HIS A 75 -8.71 -16.96 11.19
N MET A 76 -8.21 -16.07 10.33
CA MET A 76 -8.14 -16.21 8.88
C MET A 76 -6.70 -16.13 8.40
N GLU A 77 -6.36 -16.90 7.36
CA GLU A 77 -5.07 -16.78 6.68
C GLU A 77 -5.12 -15.71 5.58
N ALA A 78 -4.03 -14.97 5.44
CA ALA A 78 -3.88 -14.00 4.36
C ALA A 78 -3.23 -14.64 3.12
N VAL A 79 -3.82 -14.41 1.95
CA VAL A 79 -3.28 -14.89 0.67
C VAL A 79 -2.18 -13.93 0.20
N LEU A 80 -1.00 -14.47 -0.13
CA LEU A 80 0.08 -13.69 -0.73
C LEU A 80 -0.24 -13.38 -2.20
N ASP A 81 -0.24 -12.09 -2.56
CA ASP A 81 -0.51 -11.67 -3.93
C ASP A 81 0.60 -10.74 -4.46
N PRO A 82 1.41 -11.20 -5.44
CA PRO A 82 2.48 -10.39 -6.02
C PRO A 82 2.00 -9.10 -6.70
N ARG A 83 0.73 -9.01 -7.07
CA ARG A 83 0.15 -7.80 -7.65
C ARG A 83 0.07 -6.64 -6.66
N LEU A 84 0.21 -6.91 -5.36
CA LEU A 84 0.23 -5.91 -4.28
C LEU A 84 1.64 -5.38 -3.96
N LEU A 85 2.69 -5.85 -4.66
CA LEU A 85 4.09 -5.46 -4.42
C LEU A 85 4.34 -3.95 -4.64
N GLU A 86 5.31 -3.40 -3.89
CA GLU A 86 5.88 -2.09 -4.17
C GLU A 86 6.48 -2.07 -5.59
N PRO A 87 6.42 -0.97 -6.36
CA PRO A 87 7.09 -0.86 -7.64
C PRO A 87 8.60 -1.08 -7.51
N THR A 88 9.22 -1.67 -8.54
CA THR A 88 10.68 -1.69 -8.64
C THR A 88 11.25 -0.28 -8.72
N ASN A 89 12.44 -0.07 -8.15
CA ASN A 89 13.11 1.21 -8.20
C ASN A 89 14.63 1.00 -8.34
N VAL A 90 15.25 1.62 -9.34
CA VAL A 90 16.69 1.52 -9.59
C VAL A 90 17.56 2.10 -8.48
N PHE A 91 16.97 2.83 -7.55
CA PHE A 91 17.64 3.42 -6.40
C PHE A 91 17.52 2.57 -5.13
N GLU A 92 16.96 1.38 -5.21
CA GLU A 92 16.89 0.46 -4.07
C GLU A 92 18.27 0.22 -3.44
N GLY A 93 18.33 0.17 -2.11
CA GLY A 93 19.58 0.04 -1.35
C GLY A 93 20.39 1.34 -1.24
N THR A 94 19.93 2.46 -1.80
CA THR A 94 20.65 3.73 -1.73
C THR A 94 19.92 4.77 -0.88
N ARG A 95 20.68 5.71 -0.34
CA ARG A 95 20.10 6.94 0.26
C ARG A 95 19.77 7.92 -0.85
N MET A 96 18.49 8.27 -1.03
CA MET A 96 18.02 9.13 -2.13
C MET A 96 18.80 10.43 -2.28
N ARG A 97 19.10 11.12 -1.16
CA ARG A 97 19.91 12.35 -1.21
C ARG A 97 21.30 12.15 -1.83
N ARG A 98 21.92 10.99 -1.60
CA ARG A 98 23.20 10.63 -2.20
C ARG A 98 23.04 10.24 -3.67
N ALA A 99 22.02 9.44 -3.98
CA ALA A 99 21.73 9.03 -5.34
C ALA A 99 21.46 10.22 -6.28
N LEU A 100 20.73 11.23 -5.82
CA LEU A 100 20.40 12.43 -6.60
C LEU A 100 21.60 13.36 -6.84
N ARG A 101 22.65 13.28 -6.02
CA ARG A 101 23.89 14.05 -6.20
C ARG A 101 24.83 13.45 -7.26
N ASP A 102 24.64 12.18 -7.62
CA ASP A 102 25.45 11.51 -8.64
C ASP A 102 24.89 11.83 -10.04
N PRO A 103 25.65 12.54 -10.92
CA PRO A 103 25.18 12.87 -12.27
C PRO A 103 24.85 11.67 -13.13
N ARG A 104 25.44 10.49 -12.84
CA ARG A 104 25.16 9.24 -13.55
C ARG A 104 23.71 8.82 -13.41
N ASN A 105 23.06 9.19 -12.31
CA ASN A 105 21.69 8.86 -12.01
C ASN A 105 20.67 9.78 -12.69
N TRP A 106 21.09 10.96 -13.19
CA TRP A 106 20.18 11.92 -13.81
C TRP A 106 19.51 11.38 -15.09
N ARG A 107 20.14 10.42 -15.75
CA ARG A 107 19.50 9.70 -16.87
C ARG A 107 18.17 9.05 -16.49
N HIS A 108 18.04 8.58 -15.24
CA HIS A 108 16.83 7.94 -14.71
C HIS A 108 15.75 8.94 -14.30
N LEU A 109 16.06 10.25 -14.26
CA LEU A 109 15.14 11.32 -13.89
C LEU A 109 14.60 12.09 -15.09
N ARG A 110 15.03 11.75 -16.31
CA ARG A 110 14.72 12.51 -17.53
C ARG A 110 13.24 12.47 -17.92
N ARG A 111 12.48 11.47 -17.50
CA ARG A 111 11.05 11.30 -17.84
C ARG A 111 10.20 11.11 -16.58
N PRO A 112 9.94 12.19 -15.82
CA PRO A 112 9.21 12.10 -14.55
C PRO A 112 7.73 11.70 -14.70
N SER A 113 7.18 11.76 -15.92
CA SER A 113 5.80 11.32 -16.21
C SER A 113 5.69 9.81 -16.45
N ILE A 114 6.78 9.18 -16.86
CA ILE A 114 6.94 7.73 -16.92
C ILE A 114 8.13 7.47 -16.01
N PRO A 115 7.96 6.87 -14.82
CA PRO A 115 9.08 6.72 -13.89
C PRO A 115 10.16 5.87 -14.54
N SER A 116 11.14 6.55 -15.18
CA SER A 116 12.30 5.89 -15.80
C SER A 116 13.24 5.27 -14.76
N TRP A 117 12.91 5.45 -13.47
CA TRP A 117 13.59 4.83 -12.34
C TRP A 117 12.89 3.57 -11.80
N GLY A 118 11.75 3.15 -12.36
CA GLY A 118 11.01 2.00 -11.86
C GLY A 118 9.84 1.56 -12.73
N GLU A 119 8.89 0.86 -12.14
CA GLU A 119 7.69 0.36 -12.80
C GLU A 119 6.82 1.52 -13.33
N PRO A 120 6.34 1.48 -14.58
CA PRO A 120 5.41 2.49 -15.12
C PRO A 120 4.12 2.56 -14.31
N TYR A 121 3.60 3.77 -14.09
CA TYR A 121 2.34 3.95 -13.34
C TYR A 121 1.16 3.19 -13.95
N ALA A 122 1.07 3.13 -15.27
CA ALA A 122 0.01 2.36 -15.95
C ALA A 122 0.08 0.86 -15.63
N SER A 123 1.28 0.28 -15.47
CA SER A 123 1.47 -1.11 -15.04
C SER A 123 0.97 -1.31 -13.61
N ILE A 124 1.26 -0.38 -12.72
CA ILE A 124 0.76 -0.42 -11.34
C ILE A 124 -0.77 -0.38 -11.33
N VAL A 125 -1.39 0.53 -12.10
CA VAL A 125 -2.85 0.59 -12.23
C VAL A 125 -3.41 -0.75 -12.73
N ALA A 126 -2.81 -1.30 -13.79
CA ALA A 126 -3.30 -2.55 -14.40
C ALA A 126 -3.28 -3.72 -13.41
N ARG A 127 -2.16 -3.94 -12.67
CA ARG A 127 -2.08 -5.04 -11.71
C ARG A 127 -2.96 -4.85 -10.48
N MET A 128 -3.08 -3.60 -9.98
CA MET A 128 -3.98 -3.30 -8.86
C MET A 128 -5.44 -3.49 -9.24
N ARG A 129 -5.86 -2.96 -10.40
CA ARG A 129 -7.21 -3.16 -10.93
C ARG A 129 -7.51 -4.66 -11.12
N ALA A 130 -6.58 -5.41 -11.69
CA ALA A 130 -6.77 -6.85 -11.92
C ALA A 130 -7.06 -7.61 -10.62
N VAL A 131 -6.33 -7.35 -9.52
CA VAL A 131 -6.62 -8.01 -8.25
C VAL A 131 -7.90 -7.50 -7.60
N MET A 132 -8.16 -6.21 -7.69
CA MET A 132 -9.39 -5.60 -7.14
C MET A 132 -10.64 -6.16 -7.83
N ASP A 133 -10.67 -6.15 -9.17
CA ASP A 133 -11.82 -6.63 -9.95
C ASP A 133 -12.04 -8.13 -9.76
N GLU A 134 -10.97 -8.94 -9.88
CA GLU A 134 -11.04 -10.40 -9.70
C GLU A 134 -11.63 -10.77 -8.34
N ARG A 135 -11.16 -10.10 -7.28
CA ARG A 135 -11.59 -10.51 -5.92
C ARG A 135 -12.93 -9.94 -5.54
N TRP A 136 -13.27 -8.76 -6.04
CA TRP A 136 -14.60 -8.18 -5.86
C TRP A 136 -15.70 -9.10 -6.42
N ASP A 137 -15.47 -9.65 -7.60
CA ASP A 137 -16.44 -10.50 -8.27
C ASP A 137 -16.48 -11.93 -7.71
N ALA A 138 -15.35 -12.42 -7.15
CA ALA A 138 -15.25 -13.79 -6.63
C ALA A 138 -15.83 -13.98 -5.22
N VAL A 139 -15.88 -12.90 -4.41
CA VAL A 139 -16.37 -12.96 -3.04
C VAL A 139 -17.87 -12.66 -3.01
N PRO A 140 -18.71 -13.57 -2.44
CA PRO A 140 -20.16 -13.42 -2.50
C PRO A 140 -20.70 -12.30 -1.61
N SER A 141 -19.99 -11.94 -0.53
CA SER A 141 -20.38 -10.86 0.40
C SER A 141 -19.24 -10.54 1.36
N GLY A 142 -19.32 -9.41 2.06
CA GLY A 142 -18.34 -8.97 3.06
C GLY A 142 -17.28 -8.05 2.46
N ASP A 143 -16.37 -7.59 3.32
CA ASP A 143 -15.32 -6.65 2.95
C ASP A 143 -14.01 -7.39 2.64
N LEU A 144 -13.20 -6.81 1.75
CA LEU A 144 -11.87 -7.27 1.38
C LEU A 144 -10.83 -6.38 2.08
N VAL A 145 -9.75 -6.98 2.62
CA VAL A 145 -8.63 -6.23 3.19
C VAL A 145 -7.35 -6.63 2.45
N PHE A 146 -6.71 -5.67 1.79
CA PHE A 146 -5.45 -5.88 1.08
C PHE A 146 -4.35 -5.03 1.69
N VAL A 147 -3.31 -5.66 2.23
CA VAL A 147 -2.15 -4.97 2.77
C VAL A 147 -1.08 -4.80 1.70
N SER A 148 -0.71 -3.56 1.44
CA SER A 148 0.17 -3.18 0.34
C SER A 148 1.12 -2.03 0.77
N HIS A 149 1.57 -1.23 -0.19
CA HIS A 149 2.59 -0.21 -0.03
C HIS A 149 2.10 1.16 -0.51
N GLN A 150 2.89 2.20 -0.24
CA GLN A 150 2.52 3.58 -0.54
C GLN A 150 2.22 3.81 -2.02
N ALA A 151 3.11 3.41 -2.93
CA ALA A 151 2.95 3.75 -4.33
C ALA A 151 1.76 3.01 -4.98
N PRO A 152 1.55 1.68 -4.81
CA PRO A 152 0.37 1.01 -5.36
C PRO A 152 -0.94 1.61 -4.87
N ILE A 153 -1.07 1.90 -3.57
CA ILE A 153 -2.29 2.48 -3.00
C ILE A 153 -2.53 3.88 -3.55
N TRP A 154 -1.50 4.73 -3.55
CA TRP A 154 -1.63 6.10 -4.05
C TRP A 154 -1.96 6.17 -5.55
N ILE A 155 -1.29 5.34 -6.38
CA ILE A 155 -1.58 5.28 -7.82
C ILE A 155 -2.98 4.74 -8.08
N THR A 156 -3.47 3.79 -7.27
CA THR A 156 -4.86 3.32 -7.34
C THR A 156 -5.83 4.46 -7.02
N HIS A 157 -5.58 5.22 -5.95
CA HIS A 157 -6.37 6.42 -5.61
C HIS A 157 -6.45 7.39 -6.79
N LEU A 158 -5.31 7.77 -7.37
CA LEU A 158 -5.29 8.69 -8.51
C LEU A 158 -6.08 8.15 -9.72
N ALA A 159 -5.92 6.86 -10.04
CA ALA A 159 -6.62 6.23 -11.14
C ALA A 159 -8.14 6.16 -10.92
N VAL A 160 -8.58 5.87 -9.70
CA VAL A 160 -10.01 5.84 -9.34
C VAL A 160 -10.60 7.24 -9.37
N ALA A 161 -9.88 8.24 -8.89
CA ALA A 161 -10.31 9.63 -8.90
C ALA A 161 -10.23 10.31 -10.28
N GLY A 162 -9.75 9.62 -11.33
CA GLY A 162 -9.56 10.21 -12.65
C GLY A 162 -8.48 11.29 -12.71
N LEU A 163 -7.55 11.29 -11.74
CA LEU A 163 -6.49 12.28 -11.61
C LEU A 163 -5.24 11.86 -12.41
N PRO A 164 -4.40 12.83 -12.82
CA PRO A 164 -3.14 12.53 -13.49
C PRO A 164 -2.25 11.65 -12.60
N LEU A 165 -1.74 10.54 -13.15
CA LEU A 165 -0.85 9.62 -12.41
C LEU A 165 0.52 10.26 -12.10
N ARG A 166 0.92 11.28 -12.88
CA ARG A 166 2.10 12.08 -12.59
C ARG A 166 1.84 12.98 -11.40
N HIS A 167 2.65 12.84 -10.35
CA HIS A 167 2.51 13.59 -9.11
C HIS A 167 3.88 13.80 -8.43
N ASP A 168 3.95 14.72 -7.49
CA ASP A 168 5.06 14.84 -6.55
C ASP A 168 4.96 13.74 -5.48
N PRO A 169 5.96 12.86 -5.33
CA PRO A 169 5.92 11.81 -4.30
C PRO A 169 5.75 12.32 -2.87
N ARG A 170 6.12 13.57 -2.59
CA ARG A 170 6.00 14.20 -1.26
C ARG A 170 4.57 14.58 -0.89
N THR A 171 3.68 14.63 -1.87
CA THR A 171 2.26 15.01 -1.65
C THR A 171 1.33 13.81 -1.52
N ARG A 172 1.88 12.60 -1.42
CA ARG A 172 1.09 11.37 -1.32
C ARG A 172 0.34 11.31 -0.01
N ARG A 173 -0.99 11.31 -0.09
CA ARG A 173 -1.88 11.02 1.04
C ARG A 173 -1.96 9.50 1.24
N CYS A 174 -0.96 8.92 1.87
CA CYS A 174 -0.89 7.51 2.19
C CYS A 174 0.11 7.33 3.35
N ALA A 175 -0.30 7.70 4.57
CA ALA A 175 0.51 7.56 5.77
C ALA A 175 0.76 6.09 6.12
N LEU A 176 1.74 5.80 6.98
CA LEU A 176 1.99 4.45 7.48
C LEU A 176 0.74 3.92 8.20
N SER A 177 0.37 2.67 7.92
CA SER A 177 -0.86 2.02 8.40
C SER A 177 -2.15 2.78 8.11
N SER A 178 -2.15 3.69 7.11
CA SER A 178 -3.38 4.30 6.65
C SER A 178 -4.27 3.29 5.92
N VAL A 179 -5.57 3.54 5.96
CA VAL A 179 -6.61 2.73 5.33
C VAL A 179 -7.32 3.58 4.28
N THR A 180 -7.25 3.17 3.01
CA THR A 180 -8.02 3.77 1.92
C THR A 180 -9.11 2.79 1.52
N SER A 181 -10.38 3.22 1.58
CA SER A 181 -11.54 2.36 1.36
C SER A 181 -12.23 2.67 0.04
N PHE A 182 -12.58 1.62 -0.69
CA PHE A 182 -13.22 1.70 -2.00
C PHE A 182 -14.50 0.87 -2.04
N VAL A 183 -15.42 1.29 -2.89
CA VAL A 183 -16.59 0.51 -3.33
C VAL A 183 -16.61 0.46 -4.85
N ARG A 184 -17.33 -0.50 -5.41
CA ARG A 184 -17.54 -0.62 -6.85
C ARG A 184 -19.03 -0.73 -7.13
N ASP A 185 -19.50 0.06 -8.08
CA ASP A 185 -20.85 0.04 -8.62
C ASP A 185 -20.84 -0.02 -10.16
N ASP A 186 -21.95 0.29 -10.79
CA ASP A 186 -22.11 0.27 -12.25
C ASP A 186 -21.23 1.30 -12.95
N ASP A 187 -20.89 2.41 -12.28
CA ASP A 187 -20.02 3.48 -12.79
C ASP A 187 -18.53 3.18 -12.54
N GLY A 188 -18.21 2.13 -11.77
CA GLY A 188 -16.87 1.63 -11.49
C GLY A 188 -16.44 1.80 -10.03
N TRP A 189 -15.12 1.96 -9.82
CA TRP A 189 -14.56 2.11 -8.49
C TRP A 189 -14.64 3.53 -7.97
N HIS A 190 -15.02 3.68 -6.69
CA HIS A 190 -15.10 4.96 -5.98
C HIS A 190 -14.38 4.85 -4.65
N GLU A 191 -13.56 5.84 -4.30
CA GLU A 191 -13.02 5.97 -2.95
C GLU A 191 -14.10 6.54 -2.02
N VAL A 192 -14.36 5.83 -0.92
CA VAL A 192 -15.39 6.19 0.06
C VAL A 192 -14.83 6.57 1.42
N GLY A 193 -13.53 6.50 1.61
CA GLY A 193 -12.90 6.91 2.87
C GLY A 193 -11.40 6.77 2.90
N TYR A 194 -10.78 7.61 3.72
CA TYR A 194 -9.39 7.55 4.08
C TYR A 194 -9.26 7.77 5.59
N ALA A 195 -8.48 6.93 6.25
CA ALA A 195 -8.24 7.05 7.69
C ALA A 195 -6.75 6.80 8.01
N GLU A 196 -6.29 7.45 9.06
CA GLU A 196 -4.95 7.30 9.63
C GLU A 196 -5.06 6.82 11.09
N PRO A 197 -5.36 5.54 11.33
CA PRO A 197 -5.65 5.04 12.68
C PRO A 197 -4.49 5.22 13.66
N ALA A 198 -3.27 5.28 13.16
CA ALA A 198 -2.05 5.45 13.95
C ALA A 198 -1.64 6.93 14.18
N ALA A 199 -2.41 7.90 13.69
CA ALA A 199 -2.05 9.34 13.74
C ALA A 199 -2.00 9.94 15.17
N GLY A 200 -2.40 9.20 16.19
CA GLY A 200 -2.34 9.64 17.60
C GLY A 200 -1.12 9.16 18.39
N GLY A 201 -0.23 8.38 17.80
CA GLY A 201 0.91 7.79 18.49
C GLY A 201 2.14 7.67 17.58
N VAL A 202 3.15 8.46 17.90
CA VAL A 202 4.52 8.39 17.38
C VAL A 202 4.69 8.99 15.98
N ASP A 203 4.97 10.29 15.97
CA ASP A 203 5.58 11.03 14.87
C ASP A 203 7.06 10.60 14.72
N LEU A 204 7.29 9.45 14.11
CA LEU A 204 8.62 8.99 13.69
C LEU A 204 8.69 9.13 12.18
N GLY A 205 9.24 10.28 11.76
CA GLY A 205 9.42 10.72 10.40
C GLY A 205 9.55 9.60 9.35
N ALA A 206 8.51 9.45 8.54
CA ALA A 206 8.60 8.69 7.31
C ALA A 206 9.59 9.39 6.36
N VAL A 207 10.70 8.73 6.02
CA VAL A 207 11.68 9.16 5.03
C VAL A 207 11.22 8.74 3.65
#